data_6b9c4dbc5a86b17d606f46bad8ac8fdf
#
_entry.id   6b9c4dbc5a86b17d606f46bad8ac8fdf
#
_cell.length_a   1.000
_cell.length_b   1.000
_cell.length_c   1.000
_cell.angle_alpha   90.00
_cell.angle_beta   90.00
_cell.angle_gamma   90.00
#
_symmetry.space_group_name_H-M   'P 1'
#
loop_
_entity.id
_entity.type
_entity.pdbx_description
1 polymer ?
#
loop_
_entity_poly.entity_id
_entity_poly.type
_entity_poly.pdbx_seq_one_letter_code
_entity_poly.pdbx_strand_id
1 'polypeptide(L)'
;MSEPLGSHVDLASLSKDERLAMMRHSAAHVLAEAMLDLIPDAELGIGPPIDTGFYYDFRLSRPLTQDDLGWLEERMRKSIAAQHAFQMSKVTRTEAEDRWEKQPFKLDLLKELEDDNITHCTHAEFTDLCRGGHVNHTGEIPVFKLMSIAGAYWHGSEKNPQLQRIYGALFETEEELAAYEEQLEEARRRDHRRIGRDLKLFDLYDEVGPGHVVWLPAGATIRRELERWVEELEIEHGYDHVITPVIAKRELYVRSGHWDHYQDAMYPVMEREGEQYCLRPMNCPHHIMIMASEQHSYRELPIRIAELANMHRWEKSGQVSGMSRVRIMTLNDAHIFCTDVDMVEREVEGVLRLMEHAYGVLGLTDYTYRLSLGDPDNHEKYVDNPPMWEAGESLLRRVLQRVGLDFYEAPDEAAFYGPKIDVQFQTVTGKDETLVTIQVDFHLPEQFDLEYVTEDGGRARPIIVHRGLLSTMERMVSLLIETYEGAFPLWLAPTQAVIIPIADRHIPYAEEVAARLKSQRLRVEVDTRSERMNAKIRTAQLRKIPYMFVVGDREAEAQTASLRVRGGGNLGVMSLDDIVTKLVQERDTKALTP
;
A
#
# COMPACT_ATOMS: atom_id res chain seq x y z
N MET A 1 11.81 43.14 25.10
CA MET A 1 11.70 43.40 23.65
C MET A 1 12.48 42.30 22.98
N SER A 2 11.76 41.39 22.34
CA SER A 2 12.33 40.25 21.60
C SER A 2 13.13 40.76 20.40
N GLU A 3 14.36 40.27 20.22
CA GLU A 3 15.16 40.62 19.04
C GLU A 3 14.54 39.95 17.80
N PRO A 4 14.29 40.68 16.70
CA PRO A 4 13.78 40.09 15.48
C PRO A 4 14.87 39.22 14.82
N LEU A 5 14.57 37.95 14.64
CA LEU A 5 15.36 37.00 13.84
C LEU A 5 14.77 36.97 12.43
N GLY A 6 15.42 37.55 11.43
CA GLY A 6 14.96 37.39 10.07
C GLY A 6 15.77 38.15 9.03
N SER A 7 16.51 37.43 8.20
CA SER A 7 16.90 37.86 6.88
C SER A 7 15.75 37.61 5.90
N HIS A 8 15.49 38.54 5.03
CA HIS A 8 14.60 38.37 3.88
C HIS A 8 15.04 37.13 3.09
N VAL A 9 14.10 36.19 2.84
CA VAL A 9 14.36 34.96 2.10
C VAL A 9 14.15 35.23 0.61
N ASP A 10 15.20 35.00 -0.18
CA ASP A 10 15.06 35.00 -1.64
C ASP A 10 14.45 33.68 -2.11
N LEU A 11 13.14 33.64 -2.25
CA LEU A 11 12.40 32.45 -2.71
C LEU A 11 12.83 31.96 -4.10
N ALA A 12 13.36 32.85 -4.95
CA ALA A 12 13.82 32.48 -6.29
C ALA A 12 15.12 31.67 -6.28
N SER A 13 15.90 31.77 -5.20
CA SER A 13 17.14 31.00 -5.02
C SER A 13 16.93 29.57 -4.49
N LEU A 14 15.73 29.24 -4.01
CA LEU A 14 15.38 27.95 -3.43
C LEU A 14 14.92 26.95 -4.51
N SER A 15 15.12 25.67 -4.26
CA SER A 15 14.47 24.61 -5.03
C SER A 15 12.94 24.71 -4.92
N LYS A 16 12.22 24.07 -5.86
CA LYS A 16 10.76 24.05 -5.82
C LYS A 16 10.22 23.47 -4.52
N ASP A 17 10.82 22.39 -4.04
CA ASP A 17 10.38 21.70 -2.84
C ASP A 17 10.60 22.52 -1.58
N GLU A 18 11.78 23.15 -1.43
CA GLU A 18 12.07 24.06 -0.30
C GLU A 18 11.10 25.26 -0.29
N ARG A 19 10.85 25.86 -1.44
CA ARG A 19 9.93 26.97 -1.60
C ARG A 19 8.49 26.57 -1.24
N LEU A 20 8.02 25.44 -1.74
CA LEU A 20 6.69 24.91 -1.42
C LEU A 20 6.57 24.56 0.08
N ALA A 21 7.59 23.98 0.69
CA ALA A 21 7.58 23.69 2.13
C ALA A 21 7.38 24.95 2.97
N MET A 22 8.07 26.04 2.65
CA MET A 22 7.91 27.34 3.33
C MET A 22 6.51 27.94 3.10
N MET A 23 6.00 27.91 1.88
CA MET A 23 4.66 28.38 1.53
C MET A 23 3.56 27.61 2.27
N ARG A 24 3.67 26.28 2.32
CA ARG A 24 2.76 25.37 3.01
C ARG A 24 2.77 25.59 4.52
N HIS A 25 3.95 25.74 5.12
CA HIS A 25 4.07 26.06 6.54
C HIS A 25 3.44 27.43 6.86
N SER A 26 3.67 28.43 6.05
CA SER A 26 3.05 29.74 6.20
C SER A 26 1.53 29.72 6.05
N ALA A 27 1.01 28.92 5.11
CA ALA A 27 -0.43 28.70 4.95
C ALA A 27 -1.07 28.01 6.17
N ALA A 28 -0.36 27.10 6.84
CA ALA A 28 -0.81 26.50 8.09
C ALA A 28 -1.00 27.53 9.21
N HIS A 29 -0.11 28.53 9.32
CA HIS A 29 -0.24 29.61 10.28
C HIS A 29 -1.41 30.55 9.93
N VAL A 30 -1.65 30.84 8.64
CA VAL A 30 -2.81 31.63 8.19
C VAL A 30 -4.13 30.88 8.43
N LEU A 31 -4.12 29.53 8.34
CA LEU A 31 -5.27 28.71 8.74
C LEU A 31 -5.53 28.81 10.24
N ALA A 32 -4.49 28.79 11.09
CA ALA A 32 -4.63 28.91 12.53
C ALA A 32 -5.16 30.31 12.93
N GLU A 33 -4.71 31.38 12.27
CA GLU A 33 -5.27 32.72 12.40
C GLU A 33 -6.77 32.71 12.09
N ALA A 34 -7.15 32.18 10.92
CA ALA A 34 -8.54 32.09 10.48
C ALA A 34 -9.40 31.28 11.45
N MET A 35 -8.86 30.21 12.04
CA MET A 35 -9.58 29.39 13.03
C MET A 35 -9.87 30.15 14.31
N LEU A 36 -8.94 30.94 14.84
CA LEU A 36 -9.18 31.77 16.03
C LEU A 36 -10.21 32.87 15.80
N ASP A 37 -10.33 33.35 14.56
CA ASP A 37 -11.43 34.30 14.20
C ASP A 37 -12.80 33.59 14.15
N LEU A 38 -12.84 32.32 13.73
CA LEU A 38 -14.07 31.52 13.69
C LEU A 38 -14.47 31.01 15.10
N ILE A 39 -13.49 30.51 15.84
CA ILE A 39 -13.66 29.90 17.15
C ILE A 39 -12.55 30.46 18.09
N PRO A 40 -12.83 31.58 18.79
CA PRO A 40 -11.81 32.26 19.60
C PRO A 40 -11.22 31.48 20.76
N ASP A 41 -11.92 30.44 21.23
CA ASP A 41 -11.47 29.51 22.26
C ASP A 41 -10.81 28.24 21.72
N ALA A 42 -10.46 28.20 20.42
CA ALA A 42 -9.74 27.09 19.83
C ALA A 42 -8.37 26.89 20.47
N GLU A 43 -8.06 25.64 20.81
CA GLU A 43 -6.74 25.28 21.31
C GLU A 43 -5.88 24.78 20.16
N LEU A 44 -4.72 25.38 19.97
CA LEU A 44 -3.81 25.18 18.86
C LEU A 44 -2.86 24.00 19.13
N GLY A 45 -2.86 23.01 18.24
CA GLY A 45 -1.90 21.92 18.19
C GLY A 45 -0.66 22.29 17.38
N ILE A 46 -0.45 21.56 16.27
CA ILE A 46 0.68 21.74 15.34
C ILE A 46 0.18 21.88 13.89
N GLY A 47 0.98 22.57 13.06
CA GLY A 47 0.67 22.81 11.64
C GLY A 47 1.88 22.65 10.71
N PRO A 48 2.43 21.44 10.52
CA PRO A 48 3.54 21.23 9.60
C PRO A 48 3.13 21.23 8.14
N PRO A 49 4.06 21.51 7.21
CA PRO A 49 3.88 21.21 5.79
C PRO A 49 3.88 19.70 5.55
N ILE A 50 3.21 19.28 4.48
CA ILE A 50 3.22 17.92 3.94
C ILE A 50 3.46 17.98 2.43
N ASP A 51 3.74 16.85 1.77
CA ASP A 51 4.16 16.77 0.36
C ASP A 51 3.20 17.44 -0.65
N THR A 52 1.90 17.48 -0.37
CA THR A 52 0.89 18.07 -1.25
C THR A 52 0.21 19.32 -0.69
N GLY A 53 0.62 19.74 0.53
CA GLY A 53 -0.03 20.87 1.20
C GLY A 53 0.39 21.05 2.65
N PHE A 54 -0.59 21.22 3.51
CA PHE A 54 -0.39 21.47 4.93
C PHE A 54 -1.56 20.93 5.74
N TYR A 55 -1.39 20.84 7.04
CA TYR A 55 -2.50 20.67 7.96
C TYR A 55 -2.30 21.50 9.23
N TYR A 56 -3.36 21.62 10.01
CA TYR A 56 -3.27 22.13 11.37
C TYR A 56 -4.25 21.40 12.28
N ASP A 57 -3.80 21.09 13.52
CA ASP A 57 -4.56 20.37 14.53
C ASP A 57 -5.16 21.34 15.56
N PHE A 58 -6.44 21.15 15.86
CA PHE A 58 -7.19 21.99 16.79
C PHE A 58 -8.00 21.15 17.77
N ARG A 59 -8.03 21.56 19.05
CA ARG A 59 -9.10 21.15 19.95
C ARG A 59 -10.15 22.26 19.98
N LEU A 60 -11.38 21.92 19.61
CA LEU A 60 -12.46 22.88 19.39
C LEU A 60 -13.63 22.62 20.32
N SER A 61 -14.35 23.68 20.69
CA SER A 61 -15.57 23.61 21.51
C SER A 61 -16.77 22.99 20.77
N ARG A 62 -16.71 22.92 19.43
CA ARG A 62 -17.68 22.23 18.57
C ARG A 62 -17.00 21.52 17.40
N PRO A 63 -17.64 20.49 16.82
CA PRO A 63 -17.15 19.91 15.57
C PRO A 63 -17.30 20.91 14.42
N LEU A 64 -16.34 20.83 13.45
CA LEU A 64 -16.39 21.58 12.21
C LEU A 64 -17.31 20.90 11.19
N THR A 65 -17.87 21.71 10.32
CA THR A 65 -18.71 21.31 9.18
C THR A 65 -18.02 21.65 7.87
N GLN A 66 -18.55 21.17 6.74
CA GLN A 66 -18.05 21.52 5.42
C GLN A 66 -18.19 23.03 5.12
N ASP A 67 -19.24 23.68 5.64
CA ASP A 67 -19.45 25.12 5.46
C ASP A 67 -18.37 25.95 6.18
N ASP A 68 -17.87 25.47 7.32
CA ASP A 68 -16.77 26.10 8.04
C ASP A 68 -15.49 26.16 7.20
N LEU A 69 -15.20 25.14 6.36
CA LEU A 69 -14.04 25.14 5.47
C LEU A 69 -14.11 26.29 4.46
N GLY A 70 -15.30 26.52 3.87
CA GLY A 70 -15.52 27.63 2.93
C GLY A 70 -15.29 28.99 3.58
N TRP A 71 -15.76 29.18 4.81
CA TRP A 71 -15.53 30.39 5.59
C TRP A 71 -14.04 30.60 5.92
N LEU A 72 -13.37 29.53 6.37
CA LEU A 72 -11.94 29.57 6.68
C LEU A 72 -11.11 29.93 5.44
N GLU A 73 -11.41 29.34 4.28
CA GLU A 73 -10.74 29.70 3.02
C GLU A 73 -10.90 31.18 2.67
N GLU A 74 -12.13 31.71 2.81
CA GLU A 74 -12.39 33.13 2.53
C GLU A 74 -11.58 34.02 3.49
N ARG A 75 -11.52 33.65 4.77
CA ARG A 75 -10.73 34.40 5.75
C ARG A 75 -9.22 34.32 5.49
N MET A 76 -8.71 33.14 5.13
CA MET A 76 -7.32 32.95 4.72
C MET A 76 -6.97 33.81 3.51
N ARG A 77 -7.83 33.85 2.48
CA ARG A 77 -7.62 34.72 1.30
C ARG A 77 -7.56 36.21 1.65
N LYS A 78 -8.34 36.65 2.65
CA LYS A 78 -8.27 38.04 3.14
C LYS A 78 -6.93 38.33 3.81
N SER A 79 -6.41 37.41 4.64
CA SER A 79 -5.10 37.56 5.28
C SER A 79 -3.96 37.55 4.26
N ILE A 80 -4.04 36.69 3.24
CA ILE A 80 -3.09 36.63 2.13
C ILE A 80 -3.07 37.93 1.34
N ALA A 81 -4.24 38.46 0.99
CA ALA A 81 -4.37 39.70 0.26
C ALA A 81 -3.84 40.93 1.04
N ALA A 82 -3.85 40.88 2.35
CA ALA A 82 -3.32 41.95 3.21
C ALA A 82 -1.78 41.98 3.29
N GLN A 83 -1.08 40.96 2.81
CA GLN A 83 0.39 40.88 2.72
C GLN A 83 1.10 41.12 4.05
N HIS A 84 0.60 40.54 5.14
CA HIS A 84 1.21 40.67 6.46
C HIS A 84 2.59 40.01 6.50
N ALA A 85 3.60 40.74 7.00
CA ALA A 85 4.96 40.21 7.14
C ALA A 85 5.03 39.14 8.22
N PHE A 86 5.74 38.03 7.95
CA PHE A 86 6.11 37.06 8.97
C PHE A 86 7.35 37.55 9.72
N GLN A 87 7.27 37.55 11.05
CA GLN A 87 8.33 38.03 11.94
C GLN A 87 8.69 36.94 12.95
N MET A 88 9.94 36.51 12.91
CA MET A 88 10.48 35.59 13.90
C MET A 88 11.07 36.34 15.06
N SER A 89 10.81 35.90 16.28
CA SER A 89 11.40 36.46 17.48
C SER A 89 11.84 35.36 18.44
N LYS A 90 13.00 35.54 19.06
CA LYS A 90 13.46 34.68 20.14
C LYS A 90 12.83 35.17 21.45
N VAL A 91 12.33 34.25 22.25
CA VAL A 91 11.68 34.56 23.54
C VAL A 91 12.26 33.67 24.63
N THR A 92 12.16 34.14 25.86
CA THR A 92 12.51 33.36 27.05
C THR A 92 11.41 32.33 27.35
N ARG A 93 11.75 31.26 28.07
CA ARG A 93 10.77 30.26 28.52
C ARG A 93 9.62 30.89 29.30
N THR A 94 9.89 31.80 30.20
CA THR A 94 8.87 32.50 30.98
C THR A 94 7.93 33.31 30.09
N GLU A 95 8.45 34.06 29.12
CA GLU A 95 7.58 34.79 28.17
C GLU A 95 6.74 33.86 27.32
N ALA A 96 7.28 32.70 26.94
CA ALA A 96 6.52 31.68 26.20
C ALA A 96 5.43 31.02 27.06
N GLU A 97 5.74 30.65 28.31
CA GLU A 97 4.77 30.05 29.23
C GLU A 97 3.62 31.03 29.56
N ASP A 98 3.93 32.30 29.80
CA ASP A 98 2.93 33.35 30.06
C ASP A 98 2.00 33.54 28.84
N ARG A 99 2.59 33.58 27.63
CA ARG A 99 1.79 33.74 26.40
C ARG A 99 0.87 32.54 26.13
N TRP A 100 1.36 31.33 26.37
CA TRP A 100 0.65 30.08 26.06
C TRP A 100 -0.13 29.51 27.26
N GLU A 101 -0.33 30.27 28.34
CA GLU A 101 -1.03 29.82 29.56
C GLU A 101 -2.37 29.12 29.28
N LYS A 102 -3.11 29.57 28.24
CA LYS A 102 -4.42 29.03 27.84
C LYS A 102 -4.34 28.03 26.67
N GLN A 103 -3.15 27.65 26.26
CA GLN A 103 -2.92 26.76 25.10
C GLN A 103 -2.16 25.50 25.54
N PRO A 104 -2.87 24.48 26.05
CA PRO A 104 -2.24 23.34 26.73
C PRO A 104 -1.29 22.55 25.83
N PHE A 105 -1.59 22.45 24.52
CA PHE A 105 -0.71 21.75 23.59
C PHE A 105 0.57 22.53 23.29
N LYS A 106 0.51 23.86 23.27
CA LYS A 106 1.73 24.70 23.14
C LYS A 106 2.60 24.61 24.40
N LEU A 107 1.99 24.56 25.59
CA LEU A 107 2.73 24.32 26.82
C LEU A 107 3.37 22.94 26.86
N ASP A 108 2.71 21.94 26.27
CA ASP A 108 3.27 20.60 26.20
C ASP A 108 4.48 20.54 25.26
N LEU A 109 4.40 21.16 24.09
CA LEU A 109 5.54 21.31 23.16
C LEU A 109 6.74 22.07 23.78
N LEU A 110 6.46 23.07 24.61
CA LEU A 110 7.54 23.83 25.29
C LEU A 110 8.39 22.95 26.20
N LYS A 111 7.85 21.87 26.77
CA LYS A 111 8.62 20.94 27.62
C LYS A 111 9.71 20.18 26.85
N GLU A 112 9.53 20.02 25.55
CA GLU A 112 10.46 19.31 24.67
C GLU A 112 11.54 20.23 24.08
N LEU A 113 11.43 21.55 24.28
CA LEU A 113 12.37 22.54 23.74
C LEU A 113 13.43 22.93 24.77
N GLU A 114 14.65 23.15 24.29
CA GLU A 114 15.72 23.77 25.08
C GLU A 114 15.48 25.28 25.19
N ASP A 115 15.90 25.90 26.31
CA ASP A 115 15.64 27.31 26.58
C ASP A 115 16.23 28.27 25.53
N ASP A 116 17.32 27.85 24.89
CA ASP A 116 17.97 28.64 23.84
C ASP A 116 17.30 28.56 22.47
N ASN A 117 16.31 27.68 22.31
CA ASN A 117 15.69 27.33 21.02
C ASN A 117 14.21 27.73 20.96
N ILE A 118 13.69 28.55 21.87
CA ILE A 118 12.28 28.97 21.87
C ILE A 118 12.10 30.19 20.98
N THR A 119 11.31 30.01 19.91
CA THR A 119 11.02 31.09 18.96
C THR A 119 9.52 31.19 18.69
N HIS A 120 9.05 32.39 18.45
CA HIS A 120 7.68 32.70 17.99
C HIS A 120 7.73 33.23 16.58
N CYS A 121 6.71 32.88 15.79
CA CYS A 121 6.41 33.48 14.52
C CYS A 121 5.13 34.30 14.62
N THR A 122 5.16 35.57 14.19
CA THR A 122 4.04 36.48 14.25
C THR A 122 3.74 37.04 12.86
N HIS A 123 2.47 37.10 12.49
CA HIS A 123 1.96 37.89 11.37
C HIS A 123 0.63 38.53 11.77
N ALA A 124 0.38 39.75 11.34
CA ALA A 124 -0.74 40.55 11.84
C ALA A 124 -0.82 40.49 13.40
N GLU A 125 -1.95 40.06 13.95
CA GLU A 125 -2.15 39.88 15.40
C GLU A 125 -1.95 38.44 15.87
N PHE A 126 -1.75 37.50 14.92
CA PHE A 126 -1.55 36.09 15.21
C PHE A 126 -0.08 35.80 15.55
N THR A 127 0.12 34.97 16.58
CA THR A 127 1.46 34.48 16.96
C THR A 127 1.38 32.97 17.18
N ASP A 128 2.39 32.24 16.72
CA ASP A 128 2.52 30.80 17.01
C ASP A 128 3.93 30.44 17.53
N LEU A 129 4.02 29.33 18.27
CA LEU A 129 5.27 28.69 18.67
C LEU A 129 5.83 27.98 17.43
N CYS A 130 6.99 28.41 16.91
CA CYS A 130 7.48 27.96 15.64
C CYS A 130 9.00 28.03 15.54
N ARG A 131 9.60 27.09 14.79
CA ARG A 131 11.06 27.04 14.54
C ARG A 131 11.49 27.82 13.30
N GLY A 132 10.57 28.47 12.59
CA GLY A 132 10.85 29.22 11.36
C GLY A 132 10.53 28.44 10.07
N GLY A 133 11.09 28.89 8.95
CA GLY A 133 10.79 28.31 7.64
C GLY A 133 9.52 28.89 7.01
N HIS A 134 9.36 30.22 7.10
CA HIS A 134 8.24 30.97 6.51
C HIS A 134 8.67 31.80 5.30
N VAL A 135 7.70 32.10 4.45
CA VAL A 135 7.82 33.12 3.41
C VAL A 135 7.90 34.53 4.04
N ASN A 136 8.25 35.58 3.28
CA ASN A 136 8.45 36.92 3.85
C ASN A 136 7.14 37.59 4.30
N HIS A 137 6.06 37.36 3.57
CA HIS A 137 4.74 37.86 3.92
C HIS A 137 3.62 36.95 3.38
N THR A 138 2.41 37.06 3.95
CA THR A 138 1.27 36.17 3.60
C THR A 138 0.92 36.22 2.11
N GLY A 139 1.19 37.34 1.40
CA GLY A 139 0.95 37.47 -0.03
C GLY A 139 1.83 36.60 -0.94
N GLU A 140 2.87 35.94 -0.40
CA GLU A 140 3.68 34.95 -1.12
C GLU A 140 3.11 33.52 -1.03
N ILE A 141 1.99 33.34 -0.33
CA ILE A 141 1.24 32.09 -0.31
C ILE A 141 0.43 32.00 -1.60
N PRO A 142 0.70 30.98 -2.45
CA PRO A 142 0.06 30.90 -3.76
C PRO A 142 -1.34 30.27 -3.68
N VAL A 143 -1.66 29.40 -4.60
CA VAL A 143 -2.97 28.76 -4.70
C VAL A 143 -3.14 27.67 -3.65
N PHE A 144 -4.23 27.69 -2.94
CA PHE A 144 -4.57 26.67 -1.94
C PHE A 144 -6.07 26.36 -1.92
N LYS A 145 -6.39 25.20 -1.34
CA LYS A 145 -7.76 24.75 -1.06
C LYS A 145 -7.81 23.93 0.22
N LEU A 146 -8.80 24.15 1.09
CA LEU A 146 -9.02 23.30 2.24
C LEU A 146 -9.78 22.03 1.80
N MET A 147 -9.21 20.88 2.07
CA MET A 147 -9.63 19.61 1.48
C MET A 147 -10.57 18.81 2.36
N SER A 148 -10.25 18.66 3.64
CA SER A 148 -10.98 17.75 4.54
C SER A 148 -10.73 18.05 6.01
N ILE A 149 -11.64 17.52 6.84
CA ILE A 149 -11.55 17.48 8.29
C ILE A 149 -11.39 16.02 8.71
N ALA A 150 -10.43 15.73 9.57
CA ALA A 150 -10.19 14.39 10.14
C ALA A 150 -10.00 14.46 11.66
N GLY A 151 -10.25 13.35 12.36
CA GLY A 151 -9.82 13.19 13.75
C GLY A 151 -8.33 12.85 13.81
N ALA A 152 -7.62 13.42 14.78
CA ALA A 152 -6.23 13.10 15.08
C ALA A 152 -6.06 13.01 16.60
N TYR A 153 -5.17 12.12 17.08
CA TYR A 153 -4.82 12.09 18.50
C TYR A 153 -3.51 12.85 18.73
N TRP A 154 -3.45 13.60 19.82
CA TRP A 154 -2.23 14.32 20.21
C TRP A 154 -1.05 13.35 20.34
N HIS A 155 0.11 13.67 19.72
CA HIS A 155 1.28 12.77 19.60
C HIS A 155 0.95 11.37 19.02
N GLY A 156 -0.14 11.25 18.25
CA GLY A 156 -0.53 9.99 17.60
C GLY A 156 -1.00 8.86 18.53
N SER A 157 -1.22 9.14 19.81
CA SER A 157 -1.63 8.14 20.79
C SER A 157 -3.13 8.24 21.14
N GLU A 158 -3.86 7.14 20.99
CA GLU A 158 -5.28 7.03 21.35
C GLU A 158 -5.56 7.32 22.85
N LYS A 159 -4.52 7.31 23.68
CA LYS A 159 -4.61 7.68 25.11
C LYS A 159 -4.65 9.19 25.35
N ASN A 160 -4.27 9.97 24.33
CA ASN A 160 -4.21 11.42 24.39
C ASN A 160 -5.50 12.07 23.85
N PRO A 161 -5.72 13.38 24.10
CA PRO A 161 -6.89 14.09 23.59
C PRO A 161 -7.05 13.98 22.08
N GLN A 162 -8.29 13.80 21.63
CA GLN A 162 -8.63 13.84 20.21
C GLN A 162 -8.76 15.29 19.74
N LEU A 163 -8.13 15.58 18.61
CA LEU A 163 -8.13 16.86 17.92
C LEU A 163 -8.86 16.75 16.59
N GLN A 164 -9.24 17.88 16.02
CA GLN A 164 -9.70 17.99 14.65
C GLN A 164 -8.56 18.53 13.80
N ARG A 165 -8.19 17.78 12.76
CA ARG A 165 -7.16 18.12 11.78
C ARG A 165 -7.81 18.64 10.52
N ILE A 166 -7.42 19.81 10.07
CA ILE A 166 -7.82 20.34 8.77
C ILE A 166 -6.66 20.17 7.80
N TYR A 167 -6.92 19.52 6.69
CA TYR A 167 -5.98 19.39 5.59
C TYR A 167 -6.22 20.46 4.52
N GLY A 168 -5.15 21.09 4.06
CA GLY A 168 -5.15 21.99 2.92
C GLY A 168 -4.16 21.51 1.85
N ALA A 169 -4.55 21.60 0.58
CA ALA A 169 -3.66 21.45 -0.57
C ALA A 169 -3.07 22.82 -0.95
N LEU A 170 -1.78 22.85 -1.37
CA LEU A 170 -1.14 24.08 -1.82
C LEU A 170 -0.12 23.76 -2.90
N PHE A 171 -0.25 24.47 -4.03
CA PHE A 171 0.58 24.37 -5.23
C PHE A 171 0.97 25.75 -5.74
N GLU A 172 1.96 25.83 -6.64
CA GLU A 172 2.41 27.11 -7.17
C GLU A 172 1.40 27.73 -8.15
N THR A 173 0.61 26.89 -8.86
CA THR A 173 -0.35 27.36 -9.88
C THR A 173 -1.74 26.72 -9.72
N GLU A 174 -2.76 27.38 -10.30
CA GLU A 174 -4.13 26.86 -10.37
C GLU A 174 -4.20 25.56 -11.17
N GLU A 175 -3.38 25.41 -12.21
CA GLU A 175 -3.31 24.23 -13.04
C GLU A 175 -2.80 23.02 -12.25
N GLU A 176 -1.77 23.22 -11.42
CA GLU A 176 -1.23 22.15 -10.55
C GLU A 176 -2.27 21.73 -9.48
N LEU A 177 -2.97 22.69 -8.88
CA LEU A 177 -4.04 22.40 -7.93
C LEU A 177 -5.20 21.65 -8.59
N ALA A 178 -5.63 22.07 -9.78
CA ALA A 178 -6.69 21.41 -10.53
C ALA A 178 -6.30 19.97 -10.92
N ALA A 179 -5.07 19.75 -11.37
CA ALA A 179 -4.55 18.42 -11.68
C ALA A 179 -4.55 17.52 -10.44
N TYR A 180 -4.19 18.05 -9.28
CA TYR A 180 -4.24 17.32 -8.02
C TYR A 180 -5.68 16.98 -7.60
N GLU A 181 -6.63 17.90 -7.77
CA GLU A 181 -8.04 17.62 -7.51
C GLU A 181 -8.60 16.52 -8.42
N GLU A 182 -8.25 16.55 -9.72
CA GLU A 182 -8.61 15.49 -10.67
C GLU A 182 -8.02 14.14 -10.25
N GLN A 183 -6.75 14.11 -9.83
CA GLN A 183 -6.09 12.92 -9.32
C GLN A 183 -6.81 12.35 -8.08
N LEU A 184 -7.23 13.21 -7.15
CA LEU A 184 -7.98 12.79 -5.96
C LEU A 184 -9.38 12.23 -6.31
N GLU A 185 -10.06 12.83 -7.28
CA GLU A 185 -11.36 12.32 -7.74
C GLU A 185 -11.20 10.98 -8.45
N GLU A 186 -10.16 10.83 -9.26
CA GLU A 186 -9.81 9.55 -9.88
C GLU A 186 -9.49 8.48 -8.82
N ALA A 187 -8.72 8.84 -7.79
CA ALA A 187 -8.43 7.95 -6.67
C ALA A 187 -9.70 7.51 -5.93
N ARG A 188 -10.64 8.43 -5.70
CA ARG A 188 -11.96 8.10 -5.10
C ARG A 188 -12.78 7.20 -6.01
N ARG A 189 -12.72 7.42 -7.31
CA ARG A 189 -13.43 6.61 -8.30
C ARG A 189 -12.89 5.19 -8.35
N ARG A 190 -11.57 5.01 -8.21
CA ARG A 190 -10.88 3.71 -8.25
C ARG A 190 -10.77 3.01 -6.90
N ASP A 191 -11.15 3.66 -5.80
CA ASP A 191 -10.99 3.11 -4.44
C ASP A 191 -11.53 1.68 -4.34
N HIS A 192 -10.62 0.74 -4.04
CA HIS A 192 -10.92 -0.70 -3.93
C HIS A 192 -12.00 -1.00 -2.88
N ARG A 193 -12.13 -0.18 -1.83
CA ARG A 193 -13.15 -0.36 -0.78
C ARG A 193 -14.55 -0.12 -1.31
N ARG A 194 -14.72 0.90 -2.17
CA ARG A 194 -15.99 1.21 -2.81
C ARG A 194 -16.32 0.17 -3.88
N ILE A 195 -15.40 -0.05 -4.83
CA ILE A 195 -15.59 -1.01 -5.93
C ILE A 195 -15.80 -2.42 -5.39
N GLY A 196 -15.00 -2.82 -4.39
CA GLY A 196 -15.10 -4.13 -3.76
C GLY A 196 -16.46 -4.38 -3.10
N ARG A 197 -17.03 -3.36 -2.45
CA ARG A 197 -18.38 -3.42 -1.88
C ARG A 197 -19.45 -3.50 -2.98
N ASP A 198 -19.37 -2.64 -4.00
CA ASP A 198 -20.33 -2.59 -5.11
C ASP A 198 -20.37 -3.93 -5.87
N LEU A 199 -19.23 -4.57 -6.07
CA LEU A 199 -19.08 -5.87 -6.73
C LEU A 199 -19.17 -7.07 -5.78
N LYS A 200 -19.34 -6.84 -4.48
CA LYS A 200 -19.41 -7.88 -3.43
C LYS A 200 -18.19 -8.81 -3.45
N LEU A 201 -16.99 -8.22 -3.48
CA LEU A 201 -15.74 -8.96 -3.49
C LEU A 201 -15.27 -9.33 -2.07
N PHE A 202 -15.40 -8.42 -1.14
CA PHE A 202 -15.04 -8.60 0.27
C PHE A 202 -15.87 -7.69 1.18
N ASP A 203 -15.79 -7.95 2.47
CA ASP A 203 -16.38 -7.08 3.49
C ASP A 203 -15.52 -7.05 4.76
N LEU A 204 -15.77 -6.06 5.59
CA LEU A 204 -15.14 -5.85 6.89
C LEU A 204 -16.25 -5.75 7.94
N TYR A 205 -16.29 -6.68 8.88
CA TYR A 205 -17.32 -6.73 9.91
C TYR A 205 -16.72 -6.35 11.27
N ASP A 206 -17.38 -5.49 12.01
CA ASP A 206 -16.94 -5.07 13.34
C ASP A 206 -16.78 -6.26 14.30
N GLU A 207 -17.64 -7.27 14.19
CA GLU A 207 -17.60 -8.48 14.99
C GLU A 207 -16.38 -9.37 14.69
N VAL A 208 -15.84 -9.28 13.46
CA VAL A 208 -14.60 -9.99 13.08
C VAL A 208 -13.38 -9.17 13.49
N GLY A 209 -13.52 -7.86 13.55
CA GLY A 209 -12.51 -6.91 14.00
C GLY A 209 -11.75 -6.22 12.86
N PRO A 210 -11.12 -5.07 13.15
CA PRO A 210 -10.44 -4.25 12.15
C PRO A 210 -9.23 -4.97 11.56
N GLY A 211 -9.06 -4.86 10.23
CA GLY A 211 -7.96 -5.47 9.49
C GLY A 211 -8.11 -6.97 9.24
N HIS A 212 -9.30 -7.52 9.45
CA HIS A 212 -9.64 -8.91 9.14
C HIS A 212 -10.60 -8.94 7.96
N VAL A 213 -10.07 -9.20 6.78
CA VAL A 213 -10.85 -9.21 5.53
C VAL A 213 -11.68 -10.49 5.41
N VAL A 214 -12.98 -10.34 5.18
CA VAL A 214 -13.88 -11.45 4.83
C VAL A 214 -14.07 -11.49 3.32
N TRP A 215 -13.50 -12.50 2.69
CA TRP A 215 -13.63 -12.72 1.25
C TRP A 215 -15.02 -13.24 0.91
N LEU A 216 -15.77 -12.48 0.12
CA LEU A 216 -17.06 -12.93 -0.41
C LEU A 216 -16.85 -13.84 -1.64
N PRO A 217 -17.87 -14.60 -2.09
CA PRO A 217 -17.68 -15.60 -3.14
C PRO A 217 -16.99 -15.11 -4.42
N ALA A 218 -17.29 -13.88 -4.85
CA ALA A 218 -16.67 -13.29 -6.04
C ALA A 218 -15.18 -12.96 -5.79
N GLY A 219 -14.85 -12.32 -4.68
CA GLY A 219 -13.46 -12.02 -4.32
C GLY A 219 -12.64 -13.28 -4.03
N ALA A 220 -13.23 -14.26 -3.33
CA ALA A 220 -12.59 -15.54 -3.09
C ALA A 220 -12.27 -16.28 -4.41
N THR A 221 -13.05 -16.05 -5.47
CA THR A 221 -12.74 -16.60 -6.80
C THR A 221 -11.52 -15.93 -7.41
N ILE A 222 -11.45 -14.58 -7.37
CA ILE A 222 -10.27 -13.82 -7.87
C ILE A 222 -9.01 -14.28 -7.15
N ARG A 223 -9.08 -14.31 -5.82
CA ARG A 223 -7.95 -14.74 -4.97
C ARG A 223 -7.47 -16.14 -5.33
N ARG A 224 -8.37 -17.12 -5.43
CA ARG A 224 -8.04 -18.50 -5.78
C ARG A 224 -7.41 -18.63 -7.17
N GLU A 225 -7.86 -17.87 -8.16
CA GLU A 225 -7.27 -17.89 -9.50
C GLU A 225 -5.85 -17.29 -9.49
N LEU A 226 -5.60 -16.26 -8.69
CA LEU A 226 -4.26 -15.71 -8.47
C LEU A 226 -3.34 -16.69 -7.75
N GLU A 227 -3.80 -17.27 -6.64
CA GLU A 227 -3.04 -18.23 -5.83
C GLU A 227 -2.63 -19.43 -6.68
N ARG A 228 -3.57 -20.01 -7.42
CA ARG A 228 -3.27 -21.15 -8.30
C ARG A 228 -2.28 -20.79 -9.40
N TRP A 229 -2.45 -19.63 -10.02
CA TRP A 229 -1.55 -19.20 -11.09
C TRP A 229 -0.13 -18.95 -10.60
N VAL A 230 0.04 -18.26 -9.47
CA VAL A 230 1.38 -17.97 -8.95
C VAL A 230 2.08 -19.24 -8.46
N GLU A 231 1.34 -20.17 -7.85
CA GLU A 231 1.87 -21.47 -7.43
C GLU A 231 2.37 -22.28 -8.65
N GLU A 232 1.56 -22.38 -9.72
CA GLU A 232 1.95 -23.02 -10.97
C GLU A 232 3.20 -22.35 -11.58
N LEU A 233 3.26 -21.02 -11.61
CA LEU A 233 4.37 -20.22 -12.12
C LEU A 233 5.65 -20.47 -11.33
N GLU A 234 5.58 -20.51 -10.01
CA GLU A 234 6.72 -20.77 -9.12
C GLU A 234 7.25 -22.20 -9.29
N ILE A 235 6.37 -23.19 -9.39
CA ILE A 235 6.75 -24.60 -9.66
C ILE A 235 7.49 -24.71 -11.01
N GLU A 236 7.01 -24.05 -12.06
CA GLU A 236 7.67 -24.00 -13.37
C GLU A 236 9.08 -23.38 -13.30
N HIS A 237 9.33 -22.51 -12.29
CA HIS A 237 10.63 -21.88 -12.06
C HIS A 237 11.48 -22.60 -10.98
N GLY A 238 11.07 -23.83 -10.61
CA GLY A 238 11.85 -24.71 -9.74
C GLY A 238 11.74 -24.35 -8.25
N TYR A 239 10.60 -23.81 -7.80
CA TYR A 239 10.29 -23.67 -6.39
C TYR A 239 9.50 -24.87 -5.89
N ASP A 240 9.86 -25.36 -4.69
CA ASP A 240 9.11 -26.36 -3.96
C ASP A 240 8.13 -25.68 -3.01
N HIS A 241 6.83 -25.93 -3.20
CA HIS A 241 5.80 -25.39 -2.33
C HIS A 241 5.64 -26.20 -1.04
N VAL A 242 5.58 -25.51 0.08
CA VAL A 242 5.36 -26.09 1.42
C VAL A 242 4.15 -25.47 2.10
N ILE A 243 3.65 -26.12 3.15
CA ILE A 243 2.60 -25.61 4.03
C ILE A 243 3.09 -25.76 5.46
N THR A 244 3.26 -24.64 6.16
CA THR A 244 3.76 -24.62 7.53
C THR A 244 2.71 -24.10 8.52
N PRO A 245 2.77 -24.49 9.81
CA PRO A 245 1.78 -24.08 10.80
C PRO A 245 1.75 -22.58 11.04
N VAL A 246 0.55 -22.04 11.28
CA VAL A 246 0.35 -20.61 11.61
C VAL A 246 0.71 -20.27 13.06
N ILE A 247 0.88 -21.29 13.90
CA ILE A 247 1.24 -21.18 15.32
C ILE A 247 2.57 -21.88 15.53
N ALA A 248 3.50 -21.25 16.25
CA ALA A 248 4.76 -21.85 16.66
C ALA A 248 5.11 -21.47 18.10
N LYS A 249 6.06 -22.18 18.71
CA LYS A 249 6.61 -21.82 20.01
C LYS A 249 7.32 -20.46 19.90
N ARG A 250 7.18 -19.62 20.93
CA ARG A 250 7.82 -18.29 20.99
C ARG A 250 9.34 -18.38 20.77
N GLU A 251 9.97 -19.43 21.30
CA GLU A 251 11.42 -19.68 21.21
C GLU A 251 11.92 -19.69 19.76
N LEU A 252 11.11 -20.12 18.80
CA LEU A 252 11.46 -20.06 17.37
C LEU A 252 11.69 -18.63 16.91
N TYR A 253 10.86 -17.70 17.37
CA TYR A 253 10.96 -16.26 17.03
C TYR A 253 12.02 -15.54 17.86
N VAL A 254 12.31 -15.99 19.08
CA VAL A 254 13.45 -15.53 19.86
C VAL A 254 14.76 -15.92 19.16
N ARG A 255 14.89 -17.20 18.75
CA ARG A 255 16.07 -17.69 18.04
C ARG A 255 16.34 -16.93 16.75
N SER A 256 15.32 -16.57 15.99
CA SER A 256 15.43 -15.84 14.72
C SER A 256 15.57 -14.31 14.89
N GLY A 257 15.54 -13.78 16.11
CA GLY A 257 15.57 -12.32 16.38
C GLY A 257 14.26 -11.60 16.10
N HIS A 258 13.26 -12.24 15.50
CA HIS A 258 11.98 -11.59 15.22
C HIS A 258 11.25 -11.12 16.49
N TRP A 259 11.45 -11.81 17.61
CA TRP A 259 10.85 -11.41 18.88
C TRP A 259 11.32 -10.02 19.32
N ASP A 260 12.59 -9.73 19.21
CA ASP A 260 13.18 -8.47 19.69
C ASP A 260 12.82 -7.28 18.78
N HIS A 261 12.70 -7.51 17.46
CA HIS A 261 12.44 -6.46 16.48
C HIS A 261 10.96 -6.26 16.11
N TYR A 262 10.08 -7.24 16.35
CA TYR A 262 8.68 -7.24 15.91
C TYR A 262 7.67 -7.44 17.03
N GLN A 263 8.07 -7.46 18.31
CA GLN A 263 7.18 -7.73 19.43
C GLN A 263 5.93 -6.85 19.44
N ASP A 264 6.07 -5.56 19.15
CA ASP A 264 4.96 -4.60 19.11
C ASP A 264 3.93 -4.90 17.99
N ALA A 265 4.37 -5.59 16.94
CA ALA A 265 3.54 -6.01 15.83
C ALA A 265 3.06 -7.46 15.94
N MET A 266 3.37 -8.16 17.02
CA MET A 266 2.89 -9.54 17.24
C MET A 266 1.58 -9.56 18.01
N TYR A 267 0.74 -10.56 17.71
CA TYR A 267 -0.42 -10.87 18.55
C TYR A 267 0.01 -11.33 19.95
N PRO A 268 -0.82 -11.14 20.98
CA PRO A 268 -0.50 -11.57 22.33
C PRO A 268 -0.12 -13.04 22.38
N VAL A 269 0.88 -13.35 23.19
CA VAL A 269 1.34 -14.73 23.41
C VAL A 269 0.24 -15.58 24.05
N MET A 270 0.06 -16.78 23.55
CA MET A 270 -0.85 -17.78 24.12
C MET A 270 -0.03 -18.69 25.04
N GLU A 271 -0.44 -18.82 26.31
CA GLU A 271 0.20 -19.72 27.27
C GLU A 271 -0.67 -20.94 27.53
N ARG A 272 -0.09 -22.12 27.39
CA ARG A 272 -0.76 -23.38 27.68
C ARG A 272 0.23 -24.39 28.23
N GLU A 273 -0.07 -24.99 29.38
CA GLU A 273 0.73 -26.06 30.01
C GLU A 273 2.20 -25.66 30.29
N GLY A 274 2.44 -24.35 30.54
CA GLY A 274 3.78 -23.79 30.78
C GLY A 274 4.58 -23.51 29.50
N GLU A 275 4.01 -23.74 28.32
CA GLU A 275 4.60 -23.40 27.04
C GLU A 275 3.96 -22.13 26.44
N GLN A 276 4.76 -21.34 25.73
CA GLN A 276 4.33 -20.10 25.08
C GLN A 276 4.30 -20.26 23.56
N TYR A 277 3.18 -19.91 22.95
CA TYR A 277 2.94 -19.99 21.52
C TYR A 277 2.60 -18.62 20.97
N CYS A 278 3.02 -18.35 19.72
CA CYS A 278 2.72 -17.12 18.98
C CYS A 278 2.02 -17.46 17.66
N LEU A 279 1.11 -16.58 17.23
CA LEU A 279 0.74 -16.51 15.82
C LEU A 279 1.94 -15.98 15.03
N ARG A 280 2.26 -16.61 13.91
CA ARG A 280 3.45 -16.24 13.13
C ARG A 280 3.32 -14.85 12.50
N PRO A 281 4.28 -13.93 12.75
CA PRO A 281 4.39 -12.67 12.03
C PRO A 281 5.10 -12.82 10.68
N MET A 282 5.95 -13.85 10.56
CA MET A 282 6.78 -14.23 9.42
C MET A 282 6.95 -15.73 9.36
N ASN A 283 7.22 -16.32 8.18
CA ASN A 283 7.43 -17.76 8.00
C ASN A 283 8.89 -18.14 7.75
N CYS A 284 9.82 -17.17 7.61
CA CYS A 284 11.25 -17.44 7.44
C CYS A 284 11.80 -18.53 8.39
N PRO A 285 11.52 -18.49 9.72
CA PRO A 285 12.02 -19.50 10.63
C PRO A 285 11.54 -20.93 10.32
N HIS A 286 10.32 -21.07 9.77
CA HIS A 286 9.79 -22.38 9.39
C HIS A 286 10.52 -22.96 8.18
N HIS A 287 10.76 -22.14 7.13
CA HIS A 287 11.51 -22.58 5.95
C HIS A 287 12.95 -22.95 6.31
N ILE A 288 13.57 -22.18 7.21
CA ILE A 288 14.92 -22.51 7.73
C ILE A 288 14.91 -23.86 8.48
N MET A 289 13.87 -24.14 9.28
CA MET A 289 13.74 -25.44 9.96
C MET A 289 13.55 -26.59 8.96
N ILE A 290 12.87 -26.38 7.83
CA ILE A 290 12.76 -27.38 6.76
C ILE A 290 14.15 -27.64 6.18
N MET A 291 14.90 -26.59 5.81
CA MET A 291 16.27 -26.72 5.30
C MET A 291 17.19 -27.42 6.30
N ALA A 292 17.06 -27.12 7.60
CA ALA A 292 17.86 -27.70 8.66
C ALA A 292 17.49 -29.16 9.01
N SER A 293 16.37 -29.68 8.49
CA SER A 293 15.89 -31.05 8.84
C SER A 293 16.71 -32.15 8.21
N GLU A 294 17.45 -31.84 7.14
CA GLU A 294 18.29 -32.77 6.39
C GLU A 294 19.66 -32.15 6.11
N GLN A 295 20.65 -33.01 5.82
CA GLN A 295 21.99 -32.57 5.44
C GLN A 295 22.07 -32.44 3.92
N HIS A 296 22.24 -31.22 3.43
CA HIS A 296 22.31 -30.89 2.01
C HIS A 296 23.77 -30.81 1.51
N SER A 297 23.99 -31.19 0.25
CA SER A 297 25.24 -31.02 -0.48
C SER A 297 25.20 -29.73 -1.30
N TYR A 298 26.35 -29.09 -1.56
CA TYR A 298 26.47 -27.95 -2.45
C TYR A 298 25.85 -28.17 -3.84
N ARG A 299 25.72 -29.43 -4.28
CA ARG A 299 25.10 -29.79 -5.57
C ARG A 299 23.59 -29.69 -5.61
N GLU A 300 22.96 -29.67 -4.43
CA GLU A 300 21.51 -29.53 -4.27
C GLU A 300 21.08 -28.07 -4.25
N LEU A 301 22.01 -27.15 -3.93
CA LEU A 301 21.73 -25.72 -3.90
C LEU A 301 21.80 -25.12 -5.32
N PRO A 302 20.97 -24.12 -5.66
CA PRO A 302 20.03 -23.45 -4.75
C PRO A 302 18.79 -24.29 -4.45
N ILE A 303 18.36 -24.30 -3.18
CA ILE A 303 17.06 -24.85 -2.76
C ILE A 303 16.08 -23.69 -2.63
N ARG A 304 14.95 -23.77 -3.32
CA ARG A 304 13.93 -22.71 -3.37
C ARG A 304 12.64 -23.21 -2.73
N ILE A 305 12.29 -22.67 -1.57
CA ILE A 305 11.09 -23.04 -0.81
C ILE A 305 10.10 -21.88 -0.87
N ALA A 306 8.88 -22.13 -1.37
CA ALA A 306 7.81 -21.13 -1.48
C ALA A 306 6.59 -21.53 -0.64
N GLU A 307 5.82 -20.54 -0.20
CA GLU A 307 4.57 -20.74 0.54
C GLU A 307 3.62 -19.57 0.30
N LEU A 308 2.34 -19.87 0.07
CA LEU A 308 1.26 -18.91 0.26
C LEU A 308 0.93 -18.84 1.75
N ALA A 309 1.69 -18.03 2.47
CA ALA A 309 1.80 -18.07 3.92
C ALA A 309 0.81 -17.13 4.63
N ASN A 310 -0.07 -17.69 5.47
CA ASN A 310 -0.90 -16.86 6.34
C ASN A 310 -0.05 -16.26 7.46
N MET A 311 -0.01 -14.92 7.53
CA MET A 311 0.74 -14.15 8.52
C MET A 311 -0.18 -13.28 9.36
N HIS A 312 0.26 -12.96 10.58
CA HIS A 312 -0.54 -12.27 11.59
C HIS A 312 0.28 -11.13 12.19
N ARG A 313 -0.12 -9.88 11.93
CA ARG A 313 0.55 -8.68 12.46
C ARG A 313 -0.45 -7.78 13.14
N TRP A 314 -0.16 -7.39 14.38
CA TRP A 314 -1.00 -6.46 15.12
C TRP A 314 -0.74 -5.03 14.65
N GLU A 315 -1.27 -4.69 13.46
CA GLU A 315 -1.21 -3.32 12.96
C GLU A 315 -2.05 -2.39 13.85
N LYS A 316 -1.53 -1.19 14.14
CA LYS A 316 -2.27 -0.19 14.91
C LYS A 316 -3.54 0.21 14.15
N SER A 317 -4.61 0.54 14.89
CA SER A 317 -5.93 0.85 14.32
C SER A 317 -5.87 1.94 13.23
N GLY A 318 -5.10 3.02 13.46
CA GLY A 318 -4.92 4.10 12.49
C GLY A 318 -4.10 3.75 11.24
N GLN A 319 -3.47 2.58 11.18
CA GLN A 319 -2.67 2.11 10.04
C GLN A 319 -3.44 1.15 9.14
N VAL A 320 -4.50 0.51 9.66
CA VAL A 320 -5.31 -0.43 8.89
C VAL A 320 -6.10 0.31 7.80
N SER A 321 -6.05 -0.17 6.55
CA SER A 321 -6.68 0.46 5.40
C SER A 321 -7.22 -0.55 4.40
N GLY A 322 -8.53 -0.80 4.43
CA GLY A 322 -9.19 -1.72 3.49
C GLY A 322 -8.49 -3.07 3.39
N MET A 323 -8.09 -3.43 2.17
CA MET A 323 -7.28 -4.63 1.87
C MET A 323 -5.80 -4.31 1.70
N SER A 324 -5.40 -3.05 1.56
CA SER A 324 -3.99 -2.68 1.33
C SER A 324 -3.11 -2.87 2.56
N ARG A 325 -3.66 -2.67 3.77
CA ARG A 325 -2.96 -2.93 5.03
C ARG A 325 -3.89 -3.59 6.05
N VAL A 326 -3.61 -4.85 6.32
CA VAL A 326 -4.47 -5.75 7.09
C VAL A 326 -3.70 -6.41 8.23
N ARG A 327 -4.42 -7.00 9.20
CA ARG A 327 -3.82 -7.72 10.34
C ARG A 327 -3.60 -9.19 10.09
N ILE A 328 -4.41 -9.79 9.23
CA ILE A 328 -4.26 -11.17 8.76
C ILE A 328 -4.13 -11.13 7.25
N MET A 329 -3.07 -11.69 6.72
CA MET A 329 -2.74 -11.64 5.31
C MET A 329 -2.19 -12.97 4.81
N THR A 330 -2.33 -13.23 3.53
CA THR A 330 -1.64 -14.33 2.86
C THR A 330 -0.54 -13.77 1.99
N LEU A 331 0.71 -13.94 2.41
CA LEU A 331 1.89 -13.49 1.67
C LEU A 331 2.35 -14.58 0.71
N ASN A 332 2.60 -14.22 -0.53
CA ASN A 332 3.32 -15.06 -1.49
C ASN A 332 4.83 -14.90 -1.24
N ASP A 333 5.38 -15.78 -0.43
CA ASP A 333 6.71 -15.69 0.13
C ASP A 333 7.58 -16.89 -0.24
N ALA A 334 8.88 -16.65 -0.44
CA ALA A 334 9.84 -17.72 -0.66
C ALA A 334 11.22 -17.39 -0.13
N HIS A 335 11.99 -18.47 0.14
CA HIS A 335 13.35 -18.42 0.63
C HIS A 335 14.23 -19.29 -0.27
N ILE A 336 15.32 -18.71 -0.77
CA ILE A 336 16.27 -19.39 -1.65
C ILE A 336 17.58 -19.53 -0.89
N PHE A 337 18.04 -20.76 -0.70
CA PHE A 337 19.28 -21.06 0.00
C PHE A 337 20.40 -21.23 -1.01
N CYS A 338 21.42 -20.39 -0.93
CA CYS A 338 22.52 -20.27 -1.88
C CYS A 338 23.86 -20.64 -1.25
N THR A 339 24.79 -21.18 -2.06
CA THR A 339 26.14 -21.51 -1.60
C THR A 339 27.03 -20.30 -1.37
N ASP A 340 26.94 -19.31 -2.26
CA ASP A 340 27.88 -18.20 -2.35
C ASP A 340 27.24 -16.96 -2.99
N VAL A 341 27.99 -15.86 -2.99
CA VAL A 341 27.57 -14.55 -3.53
C VAL A 341 27.23 -14.63 -5.01
N ASP A 342 27.98 -15.40 -5.81
CA ASP A 342 27.72 -15.53 -7.25
C ASP A 342 26.39 -16.25 -7.52
N MET A 343 26.05 -17.22 -6.68
CA MET A 343 24.73 -17.88 -6.75
C MET A 343 23.62 -16.92 -6.33
N VAL A 344 23.81 -16.14 -5.25
CA VAL A 344 22.85 -15.11 -4.84
C VAL A 344 22.58 -14.11 -5.95
N GLU A 345 23.63 -13.61 -6.63
CA GLU A 345 23.46 -12.68 -7.75
C GLU A 345 22.60 -13.27 -8.87
N ARG A 346 22.82 -14.54 -9.24
CA ARG A 346 22.00 -15.24 -10.25
C ARG A 346 20.56 -15.43 -9.81
N GLU A 347 20.34 -15.78 -8.53
CA GLU A 347 18.99 -15.96 -8.00
C GLU A 347 18.22 -14.65 -7.91
N VAL A 348 18.85 -13.57 -7.45
CA VAL A 348 18.23 -12.23 -7.42
C VAL A 348 17.86 -11.77 -8.83
N GLU A 349 18.74 -11.96 -9.82
CA GLU A 349 18.42 -11.68 -11.23
C GLU A 349 17.25 -12.53 -11.73
N GLY A 350 17.22 -13.83 -11.39
CA GLY A 350 16.10 -14.74 -11.70
C GLY A 350 14.78 -14.27 -11.11
N VAL A 351 14.78 -13.82 -9.84
CA VAL A 351 13.60 -13.27 -9.17
C VAL A 351 13.10 -11.99 -9.83
N LEU A 352 14.00 -11.07 -10.20
CA LEU A 352 13.62 -9.84 -10.91
C LEU A 352 12.92 -10.15 -12.24
N ARG A 353 13.47 -11.09 -13.02
CA ARG A 353 12.85 -11.52 -14.30
C ARG A 353 11.49 -12.21 -14.10
N LEU A 354 11.38 -13.06 -13.08
CA LEU A 354 10.12 -13.72 -12.73
C LEU A 354 9.05 -12.70 -12.33
N MET A 355 9.44 -11.69 -11.56
CA MET A 355 8.56 -10.57 -11.17
C MET A 355 8.10 -9.77 -12.40
N GLU A 356 9.02 -9.37 -13.28
CA GLU A 356 8.67 -8.64 -14.53
C GLU A 356 7.69 -9.44 -15.39
N HIS A 357 7.90 -10.76 -15.51
CA HIS A 357 6.95 -11.64 -16.19
C HIS A 357 5.57 -11.64 -15.51
N ALA A 358 5.53 -11.82 -14.18
CA ALA A 358 4.28 -11.86 -13.44
C ALA A 358 3.52 -10.53 -13.54
N TYR A 359 4.21 -9.40 -13.45
CA TYR A 359 3.61 -8.07 -13.56
C TYR A 359 3.13 -7.78 -14.99
N GLY A 360 3.85 -8.25 -16.01
CA GLY A 360 3.40 -8.20 -17.40
C GLY A 360 2.09 -8.94 -17.63
N VAL A 361 1.92 -10.14 -17.05
CA VAL A 361 0.66 -10.90 -17.09
C VAL A 361 -0.48 -10.16 -16.37
N LEU A 362 -0.18 -9.43 -15.29
CA LEU A 362 -1.14 -8.64 -14.55
C LEU A 362 -1.34 -7.22 -15.13
N GLY A 363 -0.62 -6.84 -16.20
CA GLY A 363 -0.70 -5.51 -16.79
C GLY A 363 -0.24 -4.38 -15.86
N LEU A 364 0.63 -4.68 -14.91
CA LEU A 364 1.22 -3.71 -13.99
C LEU A 364 2.53 -3.19 -14.58
N THR A 365 2.58 -1.89 -14.92
CA THR A 365 3.72 -1.26 -15.62
C THR A 365 4.35 -0.09 -14.87
N ASP A 366 3.59 0.55 -13.97
CA ASP A 366 4.02 1.77 -13.28
C ASP A 366 4.67 1.43 -11.92
N TYR A 367 5.91 0.98 -11.95
CA TYR A 367 6.69 0.70 -10.75
C TYR A 367 8.15 1.13 -10.91
N THR A 368 8.79 1.42 -9.79
CA THR A 368 10.20 1.81 -9.69
C THR A 368 10.94 0.89 -8.73
N TYR A 369 12.27 0.82 -8.87
CA TYR A 369 13.11 0.04 -7.97
C TYR A 369 13.79 0.95 -6.95
N ARG A 370 13.77 0.53 -5.70
CA ARG A 370 14.48 1.17 -4.59
C ARG A 370 15.47 0.19 -3.99
N LEU A 371 16.74 0.57 -3.92
CA LEU A 371 17.73 -0.14 -3.12
C LEU A 371 17.70 0.44 -1.70
N SER A 372 17.18 -0.34 -0.76
CA SER A 372 17.01 0.05 0.63
C SER A 372 18.23 -0.40 1.43
N LEU A 373 18.94 0.58 1.98
CA LEU A 373 20.19 0.43 2.70
C LEU A 373 19.96 0.43 4.21
N GLY A 374 20.89 -0.18 4.96
CA GLY A 374 20.94 -0.05 6.41
C GLY A 374 21.46 1.33 6.84
N ASP A 375 21.29 1.62 8.13
CA ASP A 375 21.95 2.75 8.78
C ASP A 375 23.01 2.20 9.75
N PRO A 376 24.31 2.40 9.48
CA PRO A 376 25.39 1.86 10.31
C PRO A 376 25.42 2.43 11.73
N ASP A 377 24.77 3.57 11.97
CA ASP A 377 24.73 4.22 13.29
C ASP A 377 23.49 3.79 14.12
N ASN A 378 22.54 3.07 13.52
CA ASN A 378 21.29 2.65 14.17
C ASN A 378 21.35 1.18 14.63
N HIS A 379 22.13 0.92 15.69
CA HIS A 379 22.30 -0.42 16.27
C HIS A 379 21.04 -0.98 16.98
N GLU A 380 20.03 -0.15 17.24
CA GLU A 380 18.76 -0.61 17.80
C GLU A 380 17.90 -1.32 16.74
N LYS A 381 18.01 -0.88 15.49
CA LYS A 381 17.22 -1.42 14.36
C LYS A 381 17.97 -2.51 13.60
N TYR A 382 19.27 -2.39 13.43
CA TYR A 382 20.06 -3.21 12.52
C TYR A 382 21.09 -4.09 13.24
N VAL A 383 21.33 -5.26 12.69
CA VAL A 383 22.39 -6.16 13.15
C VAL A 383 23.76 -5.46 12.98
N ASP A 384 24.56 -5.45 14.07
CA ASP A 384 25.90 -4.85 14.09
C ASP A 384 26.93 -5.76 13.38
N ASN A 385 26.97 -5.68 12.05
CA ASN A 385 27.92 -6.40 11.21
C ASN A 385 28.26 -5.61 9.92
N PRO A 386 29.11 -4.56 10.00
CA PRO A 386 29.42 -3.71 8.85
C PRO A 386 29.92 -4.46 7.60
N PRO A 387 30.79 -5.52 7.70
CA PRO A 387 31.20 -6.26 6.50
C PRO A 387 30.05 -6.98 5.78
N MET A 388 29.06 -7.45 6.53
CA MET A 388 27.84 -8.08 5.98
C MET A 388 27.02 -7.05 5.19
N TRP A 389 26.85 -5.85 5.75
CA TRP A 389 26.10 -4.77 5.11
C TRP A 389 26.77 -4.34 3.80
N GLU A 390 28.09 -4.06 3.83
CA GLU A 390 28.85 -3.66 2.65
C GLU A 390 28.79 -4.73 1.54
N ALA A 391 28.93 -6.01 1.90
CA ALA A 391 28.84 -7.11 0.95
C ALA A 391 27.45 -7.21 0.30
N GLY A 392 26.38 -7.16 1.13
CA GLY A 392 25.01 -7.29 0.66
C GLY A 392 24.55 -6.11 -0.20
N GLU A 393 24.83 -4.87 0.23
CA GLU A 393 24.47 -3.67 -0.52
C GLU A 393 25.20 -3.58 -1.87
N SER A 394 26.51 -3.87 -1.88
CA SER A 394 27.30 -3.92 -3.11
C SER A 394 26.80 -4.99 -4.07
N LEU A 395 26.40 -6.16 -3.54
CA LEU A 395 25.84 -7.26 -4.34
C LEU A 395 24.54 -6.81 -5.04
N LEU A 396 23.56 -6.30 -4.29
CA LEU A 396 22.28 -5.88 -4.86
C LEU A 396 22.44 -4.74 -5.86
N ARG A 397 23.32 -3.78 -5.57
CA ARG A 397 23.66 -2.68 -6.49
C ARG A 397 24.24 -3.20 -7.81
N ARG A 398 25.18 -4.16 -7.76
CA ARG A 398 25.75 -4.79 -8.96
C ARG A 398 24.69 -5.51 -9.79
N VAL A 399 23.76 -6.23 -9.15
CA VAL A 399 22.68 -6.93 -9.86
C VAL A 399 21.77 -5.94 -10.59
N LEU A 400 21.29 -4.89 -9.90
CA LEU A 400 20.45 -3.86 -10.52
C LEU A 400 21.12 -3.18 -11.72
N GLN A 401 22.40 -2.82 -11.59
CA GLN A 401 23.20 -2.24 -12.67
C GLN A 401 23.39 -3.23 -13.84
N ARG A 402 23.66 -4.51 -13.55
CA ARG A 402 23.85 -5.54 -14.57
C ARG A 402 22.58 -5.84 -15.37
N VAL A 403 21.44 -5.84 -14.70
CA VAL A 403 20.13 -6.03 -15.36
C VAL A 403 19.72 -4.77 -16.13
N GLY A 404 20.31 -3.61 -15.82
CA GLY A 404 20.04 -2.34 -16.49
C GLY A 404 18.76 -1.66 -16.01
N LEU A 405 18.39 -1.86 -14.75
CA LEU A 405 17.21 -1.25 -14.13
C LEU A 405 17.56 0.12 -13.56
N ASP A 406 16.68 1.09 -13.78
CA ASP A 406 16.74 2.39 -13.12
C ASP A 406 16.26 2.23 -11.66
N PHE A 407 17.09 2.66 -10.70
CA PHE A 407 16.78 2.58 -9.28
C PHE A 407 17.34 3.78 -8.52
N TYR A 408 16.76 4.03 -7.35
CA TYR A 408 17.30 4.99 -6.39
C TYR A 408 17.65 4.29 -5.07
N GLU A 409 18.54 4.91 -4.29
CA GLU A 409 18.97 4.38 -2.99
C GLU A 409 18.28 5.15 -1.86
N ALA A 410 17.85 4.41 -0.82
CA ALA A 410 17.22 4.98 0.36
C ALA A 410 17.88 4.43 1.63
N PRO A 411 18.54 5.28 2.44
CA PRO A 411 19.11 4.87 3.72
C PRO A 411 18.00 4.60 4.75
N ASP A 412 18.31 3.81 5.78
CA ASP A 412 17.43 3.46 6.92
C ASP A 412 16.11 2.76 6.52
N GLU A 413 16.07 2.13 5.34
CA GLU A 413 14.88 1.42 4.81
C GLU A 413 15.05 -0.10 4.71
N ALA A 414 16.24 -0.64 5.03
CA ALA A 414 16.53 -2.07 4.96
C ALA A 414 15.78 -2.90 6.01
N ALA A 415 15.81 -4.23 5.86
CA ALA A 415 15.41 -5.15 6.93
C ALA A 415 16.48 -5.19 8.02
N PHE A 416 16.12 -5.60 9.25
CA PHE A 416 17.07 -5.61 10.35
C PHE A 416 18.27 -6.56 10.11
N TYR A 417 18.10 -7.59 9.27
CA TYR A 417 19.07 -8.62 8.95
C TYR A 417 19.78 -8.45 7.61
N GLY A 418 19.44 -7.45 6.80
CA GLY A 418 20.11 -7.23 5.53
C GLY A 418 19.44 -6.23 4.59
N PRO A 419 20.17 -5.81 3.53
CA PRO A 419 19.69 -4.88 2.52
C PRO A 419 18.64 -5.54 1.62
N LYS A 420 17.85 -4.68 0.94
CA LYS A 420 16.78 -5.16 0.06
C LYS A 420 16.57 -4.31 -1.18
N ILE A 421 16.09 -4.95 -2.24
CA ILE A 421 15.45 -4.28 -3.37
C ILE A 421 13.95 -4.24 -3.08
N ASP A 422 13.37 -3.05 -3.06
CA ASP A 422 11.93 -2.83 -2.98
C ASP A 422 11.39 -2.42 -4.34
N VAL A 423 10.30 -3.05 -4.77
CA VAL A 423 9.55 -2.61 -5.95
C VAL A 423 8.41 -1.73 -5.46
N GLN A 424 8.51 -0.45 -5.80
CA GLN A 424 7.56 0.59 -5.44
C GLN A 424 6.55 0.78 -6.55
N PHE A 425 5.28 0.66 -6.23
CA PHE A 425 4.18 0.93 -7.14
C PHE A 425 3.53 2.27 -6.77
N GLN A 426 3.34 3.13 -7.76
CA GLN A 426 2.66 4.39 -7.51
C GLN A 426 1.15 4.19 -7.50
N THR A 427 0.52 4.44 -6.37
CA THR A 427 -0.93 4.40 -6.24
C THR A 427 -1.58 5.53 -7.03
N VAL A 428 -2.89 5.45 -7.28
CA VAL A 428 -3.63 6.51 -7.98
C VAL A 428 -3.55 7.86 -7.24
N THR A 429 -3.29 7.85 -5.93
CA THR A 429 -3.07 9.07 -5.15
C THR A 429 -1.66 9.65 -5.30
N GLY A 430 -0.78 9.01 -6.07
CA GLY A 430 0.63 9.42 -6.24
C GLY A 430 1.54 8.97 -5.09
N LYS A 431 1.05 8.16 -4.16
CA LYS A 431 1.86 7.61 -3.07
C LYS A 431 2.52 6.32 -3.50
N ASP A 432 3.80 6.17 -3.20
CA ASP A 432 4.51 4.93 -3.42
C ASP A 432 4.16 3.88 -2.37
N GLU A 433 3.81 2.68 -2.80
CA GLU A 433 3.59 1.51 -1.95
C GLU A 433 4.50 0.36 -2.36
N THR A 434 5.21 -0.22 -1.40
CA THR A 434 6.05 -1.39 -1.65
C THR A 434 5.19 -2.63 -1.90
N LEU A 435 5.31 -3.22 -3.08
CA LEU A 435 4.63 -4.48 -3.43
C LEU A 435 5.52 -5.69 -3.18
N VAL A 436 6.75 -5.67 -3.66
CA VAL A 436 7.69 -6.77 -3.63
C VAL A 436 8.96 -6.35 -2.94
N THR A 437 9.55 -7.28 -2.21
CA THR A 437 10.88 -7.12 -1.64
C THR A 437 11.75 -8.32 -2.00
N ILE A 438 13.02 -8.07 -2.28
CA ILE A 438 14.06 -9.10 -2.45
C ILE A 438 15.16 -8.74 -1.46
N GLN A 439 15.42 -9.62 -0.50
CA GLN A 439 16.30 -9.34 0.65
C GLN A 439 17.42 -10.38 0.68
N VAL A 440 18.64 -9.94 0.97
CA VAL A 440 19.78 -10.82 1.13
C VAL A 440 20.13 -10.93 2.61
N ASP A 441 20.20 -12.14 3.13
CA ASP A 441 20.33 -12.45 4.53
C ASP A 441 21.51 -13.39 4.80
N PHE A 442 22.49 -12.87 5.52
CA PHE A 442 23.62 -13.62 6.04
C PHE A 442 23.47 -13.97 7.53
N HIS A 443 22.49 -13.34 8.21
CA HIS A 443 22.33 -13.39 9.66
C HIS A 443 21.54 -14.61 10.13
N LEU A 444 20.35 -14.85 9.57
CA LEU A 444 19.50 -15.97 10.00
C LEU A 444 20.17 -17.35 9.84
N PRO A 445 20.94 -17.64 8.77
CA PRO A 445 21.69 -18.88 8.71
C PRO A 445 22.65 -19.08 9.88
N GLU A 446 23.21 -18.02 10.43
CA GLU A 446 24.07 -18.07 11.61
C GLU A 446 23.26 -18.37 12.89
N GLN A 447 22.11 -17.72 13.08
CA GLN A 447 21.24 -17.91 14.24
C GLN A 447 20.69 -19.35 14.34
N PHE A 448 20.54 -20.02 13.19
CA PHE A 448 20.04 -21.39 13.11
C PHE A 448 21.14 -22.45 12.94
N ASP A 449 22.44 -22.07 13.00
CA ASP A 449 23.58 -22.95 12.71
C ASP A 449 23.38 -23.78 11.43
N LEU A 450 22.85 -23.11 10.40
CA LEU A 450 22.53 -23.76 9.14
C LEU A 450 23.80 -24.03 8.33
N GLU A 451 23.99 -25.28 7.89
CA GLU A 451 25.18 -25.69 7.15
C GLU A 451 24.83 -26.59 5.97
N TYR A 452 25.66 -26.56 4.93
CA TYR A 452 25.67 -27.53 3.83
C TYR A 452 27.08 -28.12 3.64
N VAL A 453 27.18 -29.28 2.99
CA VAL A 453 28.46 -29.94 2.68
C VAL A 453 29.07 -29.36 1.42
N THR A 454 30.29 -28.84 1.53
CA THR A 454 31.04 -28.26 0.41
C THR A 454 31.67 -29.34 -0.50
N GLU A 455 32.23 -28.94 -1.64
CA GLU A 455 32.84 -29.85 -2.63
C GLU A 455 34.03 -30.64 -2.05
N ASP A 456 34.80 -30.01 -1.17
CA ASP A 456 35.95 -30.62 -0.49
C ASP A 456 35.56 -31.49 0.73
N GLY A 457 34.24 -31.63 0.98
CA GLY A 457 33.71 -32.40 2.12
C GLY A 457 33.68 -31.63 3.44
N GLY A 458 34.04 -30.37 3.43
CA GLY A 458 33.88 -29.44 4.56
C GLY A 458 32.44 -29.03 4.78
N ARG A 459 32.23 -27.98 5.59
CA ARG A 459 30.92 -27.37 5.85
C ARG A 459 30.99 -25.86 5.65
N ALA A 460 29.93 -25.29 5.08
CA ALA A 460 29.79 -23.87 4.92
C ALA A 460 28.32 -23.43 5.23
N ARG A 461 28.13 -22.16 5.54
CA ARG A 461 26.81 -21.56 5.75
C ARG A 461 26.22 -21.11 4.42
N PRO A 462 24.95 -21.41 4.16
CA PRO A 462 24.27 -20.84 3.01
C PRO A 462 23.96 -19.34 3.26
N ILE A 463 23.74 -18.62 2.17
CA ILE A 463 23.17 -17.27 2.16
C ILE A 463 21.69 -17.42 1.76
N ILE A 464 20.79 -16.67 2.40
CA ILE A 464 19.36 -16.74 2.09
C ILE A 464 18.94 -15.52 1.27
N VAL A 465 18.20 -15.75 0.19
CA VAL A 465 17.44 -14.72 -0.50
C VAL A 465 15.96 -14.87 -0.12
N HIS A 466 15.42 -13.86 0.56
CA HIS A 466 13.99 -13.77 0.84
C HIS A 466 13.32 -12.98 -0.27
N ARG A 467 12.16 -13.43 -0.73
CA ARG A 467 11.40 -12.66 -1.72
C ARG A 467 9.89 -12.82 -1.56
N GLY A 468 9.15 -11.73 -1.79
CA GLY A 468 7.74 -11.77 -2.14
C GLY A 468 7.60 -11.57 -3.65
N LEU A 469 6.68 -12.28 -4.33
CA LEU A 469 6.45 -12.09 -5.77
C LEU A 469 5.19 -11.25 -6.03
N LEU A 470 4.05 -11.63 -5.43
CA LEU A 470 2.77 -10.94 -5.56
C LEU A 470 2.34 -10.17 -4.31
N SER A 471 3.28 -9.82 -3.42
CA SER A 471 2.93 -9.19 -2.14
C SER A 471 1.99 -10.09 -1.30
N THR A 472 1.11 -9.47 -0.50
CA THR A 472 -0.01 -10.21 0.10
C THR A 472 -1.16 -10.30 -0.90
N MET A 473 -1.93 -11.39 -0.86
CA MET A 473 -3.12 -11.54 -1.72
C MET A 473 -4.11 -10.40 -1.53
N GLU A 474 -4.26 -9.91 -0.30
CA GLU A 474 -5.11 -8.79 0.04
C GLU A 474 -4.65 -7.50 -0.68
N ARG A 475 -3.36 -7.16 -0.57
CA ARG A 475 -2.80 -5.97 -1.23
C ARG A 475 -2.80 -6.11 -2.75
N MET A 476 -2.42 -7.26 -3.28
CA MET A 476 -2.44 -7.50 -4.73
C MET A 476 -3.85 -7.36 -5.30
N VAL A 477 -4.86 -7.97 -4.67
CA VAL A 477 -6.24 -7.84 -5.15
C VAL A 477 -6.76 -6.41 -5.00
N SER A 478 -6.41 -5.66 -3.93
CA SER A 478 -6.77 -4.25 -3.83
C SER A 478 -6.20 -3.43 -4.99
N LEU A 479 -4.93 -3.64 -5.32
CA LEU A 479 -4.27 -3.00 -6.46
C LEU A 479 -4.96 -3.36 -7.78
N LEU A 480 -5.27 -4.62 -8.02
CA LEU A 480 -5.95 -5.06 -9.24
C LEU A 480 -7.40 -4.53 -9.35
N ILE A 481 -8.11 -4.37 -8.22
CA ILE A 481 -9.42 -3.69 -8.20
C ILE A 481 -9.26 -2.25 -8.68
N GLU A 482 -8.26 -1.52 -8.21
CA GLU A 482 -7.98 -0.13 -8.56
C GLU A 482 -7.49 0.00 -10.00
N THR A 483 -6.56 -0.87 -10.43
CA THR A 483 -6.01 -0.89 -11.79
C THR A 483 -7.08 -1.16 -12.85
N TYR A 484 -7.92 -2.15 -12.62
CA TYR A 484 -8.96 -2.54 -13.56
C TYR A 484 -10.32 -1.87 -13.32
N GLU A 485 -10.44 -1.04 -12.27
CA GLU A 485 -11.73 -0.46 -11.84
C GLU A 485 -12.83 -1.54 -11.68
N GLY A 486 -12.42 -2.70 -11.18
CA GLY A 486 -13.26 -3.90 -11.05
C GLY A 486 -13.58 -4.62 -12.37
N ALA A 487 -13.10 -4.11 -13.51
CA ALA A 487 -13.32 -4.71 -14.83
C ALA A 487 -12.23 -5.74 -15.16
N PHE A 488 -12.09 -6.75 -14.32
CA PHE A 488 -11.06 -7.78 -14.43
C PHE A 488 -10.98 -8.43 -15.83
N PRO A 489 -9.78 -8.86 -16.27
CA PRO A 489 -9.60 -9.70 -17.45
C PRO A 489 -10.32 -11.04 -17.29
N LEU A 490 -10.60 -11.71 -18.39
CA LEU A 490 -11.43 -12.90 -18.40
C LEU A 490 -10.97 -13.96 -17.40
N TRP A 491 -9.67 -14.25 -17.34
CA TRP A 491 -9.13 -15.30 -16.48
C TRP A 491 -9.33 -15.04 -14.98
N LEU A 492 -9.35 -13.76 -14.54
CA LEU A 492 -9.61 -13.36 -13.16
C LEU A 492 -11.10 -13.10 -12.87
N ALA A 493 -11.92 -12.79 -13.88
CA ALA A 493 -13.29 -12.41 -13.67
C ALA A 493 -14.09 -13.48 -12.89
N PRO A 494 -14.77 -13.14 -11.78
CA PRO A 494 -15.55 -14.11 -10.98
C PRO A 494 -16.65 -14.81 -11.80
N THR A 495 -17.37 -14.03 -12.59
CA THR A 495 -18.27 -14.49 -13.65
C THR A 495 -17.68 -14.07 -14.98
N GLN A 496 -17.32 -15.03 -15.82
CA GLN A 496 -16.65 -14.78 -17.10
C GLN A 496 -17.64 -14.44 -18.22
N ALA A 497 -18.81 -15.05 -18.14
CA ALA A 497 -19.88 -14.77 -19.08
C ALA A 497 -21.26 -14.96 -18.43
N VAL A 498 -22.24 -14.23 -18.95
CA VAL A 498 -23.66 -14.42 -18.62
C VAL A 498 -24.45 -14.71 -19.89
N ILE A 499 -25.28 -15.77 -19.86
CA ILE A 499 -26.19 -16.12 -20.93
C ILE A 499 -27.55 -15.47 -20.62
N ILE A 500 -28.06 -14.69 -21.56
CA ILE A 500 -29.28 -13.88 -21.43
C ILE A 500 -30.35 -14.42 -22.39
N PRO A 501 -31.30 -15.26 -21.93
CA PRO A 501 -32.43 -15.65 -22.72
C PRO A 501 -33.37 -14.46 -22.92
N ILE A 502 -33.82 -14.25 -24.18
CA ILE A 502 -34.75 -13.17 -24.56
C ILE A 502 -36.14 -13.40 -23.95
N ALA A 503 -36.57 -14.65 -23.84
CA ALA A 503 -37.84 -15.08 -23.23
C ALA A 503 -37.66 -16.40 -22.50
N ASP A 504 -38.59 -16.75 -21.60
CA ASP A 504 -38.51 -17.97 -20.78
C ASP A 504 -38.36 -19.25 -21.59
N ARG A 505 -38.98 -19.31 -22.78
CA ARG A 505 -38.86 -20.48 -23.69
C ARG A 505 -37.42 -20.72 -24.18
N HIS A 506 -36.53 -19.73 -24.07
CA HIS A 506 -35.12 -19.86 -24.45
C HIS A 506 -34.21 -20.28 -23.27
N ILE A 507 -34.75 -20.38 -22.03
CA ILE A 507 -33.99 -20.82 -20.87
C ILE A 507 -33.34 -22.19 -21.08
N PRO A 508 -34.04 -23.21 -21.62
CA PRO A 508 -33.42 -24.53 -21.85
C PRO A 508 -32.17 -24.44 -22.74
N TYR A 509 -32.23 -23.68 -23.83
CA TYR A 509 -31.09 -23.48 -24.71
C TYR A 509 -29.97 -22.67 -24.04
N ALA A 510 -30.30 -21.63 -23.24
CA ALA A 510 -29.33 -20.89 -22.47
C ALA A 510 -28.60 -21.78 -21.46
N GLU A 511 -29.30 -22.75 -20.84
CA GLU A 511 -28.70 -23.72 -19.93
C GLU A 511 -27.78 -24.70 -20.67
N GLU A 512 -28.14 -25.13 -21.90
CA GLU A 512 -27.29 -25.95 -22.77
C GLU A 512 -25.97 -25.20 -23.10
N VAL A 513 -26.05 -23.93 -23.52
CA VAL A 513 -24.89 -23.07 -23.76
C VAL A 513 -24.03 -22.97 -22.51
N ALA A 514 -24.65 -22.71 -21.34
CA ALA A 514 -23.95 -22.63 -20.08
C ALA A 514 -23.25 -23.94 -19.71
N ALA A 515 -23.91 -25.07 -19.88
CA ALA A 515 -23.35 -26.40 -19.61
C ALA A 515 -22.12 -26.68 -20.49
N ARG A 516 -22.16 -26.31 -21.76
CA ARG A 516 -21.04 -26.46 -22.70
C ARG A 516 -19.84 -25.61 -22.27
N LEU A 517 -20.04 -24.34 -21.89
CA LEU A 517 -18.99 -23.47 -21.40
C LEU A 517 -18.42 -23.95 -20.06
N LYS A 518 -19.27 -24.42 -19.14
CA LYS A 518 -18.85 -24.99 -17.86
C LYS A 518 -18.00 -26.25 -18.02
N SER A 519 -18.27 -27.08 -19.03
CA SER A 519 -17.46 -28.28 -19.33
C SER A 519 -16.01 -27.91 -19.66
N GLN A 520 -15.77 -26.69 -20.13
CA GLN A 520 -14.43 -26.11 -20.37
C GLN A 520 -13.88 -25.33 -19.16
N ARG A 521 -14.45 -25.52 -17.97
CA ARG A 521 -14.09 -24.84 -16.71
C ARG A 521 -14.25 -23.30 -16.77
N LEU A 522 -15.14 -22.80 -17.63
CA LEU A 522 -15.50 -21.39 -17.65
C LEU A 522 -16.57 -21.10 -16.59
N ARG A 523 -16.42 -19.98 -15.89
CA ARG A 523 -17.35 -19.52 -14.84
C ARG A 523 -18.47 -18.71 -15.47
N VAL A 524 -19.60 -19.37 -15.72
CA VAL A 524 -20.74 -18.77 -16.44
C VAL A 524 -22.05 -18.95 -15.67
N GLU A 525 -22.96 -18.03 -15.87
CA GLU A 525 -24.32 -18.07 -15.30
C GLU A 525 -25.39 -17.82 -16.37
N VAL A 526 -26.63 -18.23 -16.10
CA VAL A 526 -27.79 -17.91 -16.91
C VAL A 526 -28.67 -16.92 -16.17
N ASP A 527 -28.99 -15.79 -16.80
CA ASP A 527 -29.88 -14.78 -16.21
C ASP A 527 -31.36 -15.13 -16.48
N THR A 528 -31.93 -15.89 -15.57
CA THR A 528 -33.35 -16.36 -15.64
C THR A 528 -34.36 -15.36 -15.06
N ARG A 529 -33.90 -14.15 -14.61
CA ARG A 529 -34.81 -13.16 -14.04
C ARG A 529 -35.89 -12.74 -15.04
N SER A 530 -37.10 -12.50 -14.55
CA SER A 530 -38.20 -11.99 -15.36
C SER A 530 -38.08 -10.50 -15.62
N GLU A 531 -37.04 -10.11 -16.38
CA GLU A 531 -36.72 -8.74 -16.75
C GLU A 531 -36.51 -8.58 -18.26
N ARG A 532 -36.63 -7.37 -18.76
CA ARG A 532 -36.34 -7.06 -20.18
C ARG A 532 -34.84 -7.26 -20.46
N MET A 533 -34.53 -7.77 -21.65
CA MET A 533 -33.14 -8.01 -22.12
C MET A 533 -32.17 -6.85 -21.82
N ASN A 534 -32.59 -5.61 -22.11
CA ASN A 534 -31.72 -4.44 -21.86
C ASN A 534 -31.42 -4.21 -20.36
N ALA A 535 -32.36 -4.56 -19.47
CA ALA A 535 -32.13 -4.49 -18.03
C ALA A 535 -31.14 -5.56 -17.58
N LYS A 536 -31.24 -6.79 -18.11
CA LYS A 536 -30.29 -7.89 -17.87
C LYS A 536 -28.87 -7.51 -18.36
N ILE A 537 -28.75 -6.95 -19.58
CA ILE A 537 -27.48 -6.46 -20.14
C ILE A 537 -26.88 -5.36 -19.24
N ARG A 538 -27.70 -4.37 -18.82
CA ARG A 538 -27.24 -3.32 -17.92
C ARG A 538 -26.72 -3.89 -16.59
N THR A 539 -27.42 -4.84 -16.00
CA THR A 539 -26.98 -5.49 -14.77
C THR A 539 -25.64 -6.21 -14.97
N ALA A 540 -25.46 -6.92 -16.07
CA ALA A 540 -24.20 -7.59 -16.40
C ALA A 540 -23.04 -6.60 -16.57
N GLN A 541 -23.30 -5.45 -17.23
CA GLN A 541 -22.30 -4.36 -17.35
C GLN A 541 -21.94 -3.75 -16.01
N LEU A 542 -22.91 -3.48 -15.13
CA LEU A 542 -22.65 -2.96 -13.77
C LEU A 542 -21.83 -3.94 -12.93
N ARG A 543 -22.06 -5.25 -13.11
CA ARG A 543 -21.27 -6.32 -12.50
C ARG A 543 -19.91 -6.54 -13.18
N LYS A 544 -19.58 -5.73 -14.19
CA LYS A 544 -18.31 -5.80 -14.94
C LYS A 544 -18.03 -7.15 -15.60
N ILE A 545 -19.08 -7.93 -15.94
CA ILE A 545 -18.94 -9.24 -16.58
C ILE A 545 -18.35 -9.07 -17.98
N PRO A 546 -17.25 -9.78 -18.34
CA PRO A 546 -16.57 -9.62 -19.62
C PRO A 546 -17.46 -9.89 -20.83
N TYR A 547 -18.24 -10.97 -20.81
CA TYR A 547 -19.04 -11.41 -21.94
C TYR A 547 -20.52 -11.62 -21.61
N MET A 548 -21.39 -11.26 -22.54
CA MET A 548 -22.83 -11.46 -22.47
C MET A 548 -23.29 -12.18 -23.75
N PHE A 549 -23.94 -13.32 -23.60
CA PHE A 549 -24.50 -14.10 -24.70
C PHE A 549 -26.01 -13.93 -24.72
N VAL A 550 -26.55 -13.29 -25.77
CA VAL A 550 -27.97 -13.14 -25.94
C VAL A 550 -28.46 -14.27 -26.84
N VAL A 551 -29.50 -15.00 -26.39
CA VAL A 551 -30.06 -16.15 -27.09
C VAL A 551 -31.57 -16.02 -27.25
N GLY A 552 -32.02 -16.18 -28.48
CA GLY A 552 -33.42 -16.18 -28.90
C GLY A 552 -33.77 -17.37 -29.81
N ASP A 553 -34.90 -17.30 -30.50
CA ASP A 553 -35.35 -18.37 -31.39
C ASP A 553 -34.31 -18.68 -32.49
N ARG A 554 -33.74 -17.66 -33.13
CA ARG A 554 -32.75 -17.80 -34.22
C ARG A 554 -31.47 -18.45 -33.75
N GLU A 555 -30.97 -18.01 -32.59
CA GLU A 555 -29.76 -18.53 -32.00
C GLU A 555 -29.93 -19.99 -31.57
N ALA A 556 -31.12 -20.36 -31.03
CA ALA A 556 -31.42 -21.71 -30.63
C ALA A 556 -31.52 -22.66 -31.85
N GLU A 557 -32.20 -22.22 -32.93
CA GLU A 557 -32.32 -23.01 -34.18
C GLU A 557 -30.96 -23.21 -34.87
N ALA A 558 -30.09 -22.17 -34.86
CA ALA A 558 -28.81 -22.20 -35.53
C ALA A 558 -27.64 -22.70 -34.65
N GLN A 559 -27.89 -23.06 -33.39
CA GLN A 559 -26.84 -23.42 -32.39
C GLN A 559 -25.74 -22.38 -32.27
N THR A 560 -26.15 -21.11 -32.15
CA THR A 560 -25.25 -19.91 -32.04
C THR A 560 -25.63 -19.06 -30.83
N ALA A 561 -24.87 -18.00 -30.56
CA ALA A 561 -25.26 -16.95 -29.65
C ALA A 561 -24.83 -15.58 -30.19
N SER A 562 -25.58 -14.53 -29.84
CA SER A 562 -25.19 -13.15 -30.12
C SER A 562 -24.26 -12.67 -29.01
N LEU A 563 -22.98 -12.43 -29.34
CA LEU A 563 -21.92 -12.14 -28.40
C LEU A 563 -21.74 -10.62 -28.21
N ARG A 564 -21.78 -10.18 -26.96
CA ARG A 564 -21.48 -8.81 -26.56
C ARG A 564 -20.33 -8.80 -25.56
N VAL A 565 -19.46 -7.80 -25.69
CA VAL A 565 -18.33 -7.59 -24.80
C VAL A 565 -18.65 -6.44 -23.85
N ARG A 566 -18.10 -6.47 -22.66
CA ARG A 566 -18.11 -5.36 -21.71
C ARG A 566 -17.60 -4.08 -22.39
N GLY A 567 -18.24 -2.94 -22.10
CA GLY A 567 -17.91 -1.67 -22.74
C GLY A 567 -18.67 -1.38 -24.04
N GLY A 568 -19.62 -2.25 -24.45
CA GLY A 568 -20.59 -1.95 -25.52
C GLY A 568 -20.27 -2.53 -26.89
N GLY A 569 -19.19 -3.28 -27.06
CA GLY A 569 -18.88 -3.99 -28.29
C GLY A 569 -19.88 -5.12 -28.60
N ASN A 570 -20.43 -5.18 -29.83
CA ASN A 570 -21.20 -6.32 -30.32
C ASN A 570 -20.37 -7.05 -31.38
N LEU A 571 -19.97 -8.27 -31.08
CA LEU A 571 -19.17 -9.11 -31.98
C LEU A 571 -20.03 -9.90 -32.98
N GLY A 572 -21.35 -9.74 -32.92
CA GLY A 572 -22.28 -10.39 -33.78
C GLY A 572 -22.67 -11.82 -33.31
N VAL A 573 -23.22 -12.60 -34.23
CA VAL A 573 -23.63 -13.98 -33.98
C VAL A 573 -22.43 -14.90 -34.26
N MET A 574 -22.13 -15.79 -33.32
CA MET A 574 -21.02 -16.74 -33.41
C MET A 574 -21.49 -18.15 -33.11
N SER A 575 -20.86 -19.15 -33.71
CA SER A 575 -21.07 -20.56 -33.36
C SER A 575 -20.61 -20.85 -31.92
N LEU A 576 -21.23 -21.82 -31.28
CA LEU A 576 -20.81 -22.21 -29.91
C LEU A 576 -19.35 -22.72 -29.87
N ASP A 577 -18.87 -23.35 -30.95
CA ASP A 577 -17.49 -23.83 -31.06
C ASP A 577 -16.49 -22.67 -31.12
N ASP A 578 -16.78 -21.65 -31.93
CA ASP A 578 -15.91 -20.45 -32.00
C ASP A 578 -15.91 -19.69 -30.69
N ILE A 579 -17.05 -19.57 -30.01
CA ILE A 579 -17.16 -18.94 -28.68
C ILE A 579 -16.30 -19.70 -27.67
N VAL A 580 -16.42 -21.01 -27.58
CA VAL A 580 -15.62 -21.84 -26.68
C VAL A 580 -14.15 -21.68 -26.98
N THR A 581 -13.74 -21.78 -28.24
CA THR A 581 -12.34 -21.64 -28.66
C THR A 581 -11.78 -20.27 -28.24
N LYS A 582 -12.51 -19.19 -28.55
CA LYS A 582 -12.09 -17.82 -28.18
C LYS A 582 -11.90 -17.66 -26.67
N LEU A 583 -12.90 -18.05 -25.88
CA LEU A 583 -12.87 -17.84 -24.44
C LEU A 583 -11.81 -18.71 -23.73
N VAL A 584 -11.64 -19.95 -24.19
CA VAL A 584 -10.60 -20.83 -23.66
C VAL A 584 -9.22 -20.27 -23.97
N GLN A 585 -8.97 -19.86 -25.22
CA GLN A 585 -7.71 -19.26 -25.62
C GLN A 585 -7.41 -18.00 -24.80
N GLU A 586 -8.38 -17.08 -24.66
CA GLU A 586 -8.21 -15.83 -23.91
C GLU A 586 -7.93 -16.09 -22.41
N ARG A 587 -8.64 -17.06 -21.80
CA ARG A 587 -8.36 -17.48 -20.42
C ARG A 587 -6.95 -18.05 -20.26
N ASP A 588 -6.55 -18.97 -21.17
CA ASP A 588 -5.30 -19.72 -21.04
C ASP A 588 -4.08 -18.83 -21.34
N THR A 589 -4.22 -17.89 -22.26
CA THR A 589 -3.16 -16.87 -22.52
C THR A 589 -3.16 -15.72 -21.52
N LYS A 590 -4.13 -15.68 -20.59
CA LYS A 590 -4.33 -14.61 -19.61
C LYS A 590 -4.41 -13.22 -20.25
N ALA A 591 -5.08 -13.12 -21.41
CA ALA A 591 -5.24 -11.85 -22.11
C ALA A 591 -5.86 -10.77 -21.20
N LEU A 592 -5.31 -9.55 -21.25
CA LEU A 592 -5.72 -8.42 -20.39
C LEU A 592 -7.06 -7.81 -20.80
N THR A 593 -7.39 -7.88 -22.09
CA THR A 593 -8.63 -7.33 -22.67
C THR A 593 -9.45 -8.41 -23.32
N PRO A 594 -10.80 -8.40 -23.17
CA PRO A 594 -11.70 -9.33 -23.82
C PRO A 594 -11.79 -9.14 -25.33
#